data_98adef511a97af5762091d442b764cde
#
_entry.id   98adef511a97af5762091d442b764cde
#
_cell.length_a   1.000
_cell.length_b   1.000
_cell.length_c   1.000
_cell.angle_alpha   90.00
_cell.angle_beta   90.00
_cell.angle_gamma   90.00
#
_symmetry.space_group_name_H-M   'P 1'
#
loop_
_entity.id
_entity.type
_entity.pdbx_description
1 polymer ?
#
loop_
_entity_poly.entity_id
_entity_poly.type
_entity_poly.pdbx_seq_one_letter_code
_entity_poly.pdbx_strand_id
1 'polypeptide(L)'
;MKKILTTIGATVFLLGCSTLSQKQDQTPAQGQNGIQPQTEPKPNSFEMRLKEAKKPFNFLLVGKMKVTKGMESEYLEVEKGWMEIHNMLVSQGKKIRWSLWKPEDNSLGYDYITVSVFDSRSSLDDLYNQEDIKKALGNDKIEKLFKKTPKTRAIVGQELWALDDWTVSDGPIEFDSLMCSFMTPVEGKESEYVELEKKYFSKFWQGVSNSDPNHPGWHLGRLLLTSGQKPEYSYYTLHLNNSKKRSTLNEEARKKIWEKVGPLPKDVNMNKLRKMKNVKYKMVMATDLKTSAVSQEWQKLQGAWKHTYPNGNYRIKRISPYREVLENYSKDGIKQGSNVSPMKIEIKNGLKFFYSIHPNGTWRSIYHIKDGKWYEQLRGIFGETNAKPDDFLIYEKID
;
A
#
# COMPACT_ATOMS: atom_id res chain seq x y z
N MET A 1 -14.14 -36.40 1.87
CA MET A 1 -13.74 -35.18 1.15
C MET A 1 -13.78 -33.89 1.99
N LYS A 2 -14.77 -33.64 2.88
CA LYS A 2 -14.83 -32.44 3.75
C LYS A 2 -13.63 -32.25 4.72
N LYS A 3 -13.01 -33.33 5.23
CA LYS A 3 -11.93 -33.26 6.22
C LYS A 3 -10.54 -32.85 5.69
N ILE A 4 -10.25 -33.06 4.42
CA ILE A 4 -8.93 -32.78 3.84
C ILE A 4 -8.78 -31.29 3.46
N LEU A 5 -9.85 -30.64 3.05
CA LEU A 5 -9.83 -29.22 2.72
C LEU A 5 -9.71 -28.29 3.95
N THR A 6 -10.28 -28.73 5.09
CA THR A 6 -10.21 -27.97 6.35
C THR A 6 -8.78 -27.91 6.89
N THR A 7 -7.96 -28.94 6.65
CA THR A 7 -6.59 -29.04 7.21
C THR A 7 -5.60 -28.16 6.44
N ILE A 8 -5.77 -27.94 5.15
CA ILE A 8 -4.81 -27.16 4.34
C ILE A 8 -5.09 -25.65 4.43
N GLY A 9 -6.34 -25.24 4.50
CA GLY A 9 -6.73 -23.83 4.74
C GLY A 9 -6.48 -23.39 6.18
N ALA A 10 -6.69 -24.29 7.15
CA ALA A 10 -6.52 -24.03 8.57
C ALA A 10 -5.04 -23.95 9.00
N THR A 11 -4.13 -24.70 8.36
CA THR A 11 -2.70 -24.68 8.74
C THR A 11 -2.00 -23.37 8.37
N VAL A 12 -2.54 -22.61 7.42
CA VAL A 12 -2.01 -21.27 7.05
C VAL A 12 -2.47 -20.19 8.03
N PHE A 13 -3.61 -20.37 8.73
CA PHE A 13 -4.24 -19.32 9.54
C PHE A 13 -4.41 -19.63 11.04
N LEU A 14 -4.34 -20.89 11.49
CA LEU A 14 -4.69 -21.24 12.87
C LEU A 14 -3.57 -21.08 13.90
N LEU A 15 -2.36 -20.64 13.53
CA LEU A 15 -1.28 -20.39 14.49
C LEU A 15 -1.16 -18.94 14.98
N GLY A 16 -2.14 -18.08 14.68
CA GLY A 16 -2.06 -16.64 15.01
C GLY A 16 -3.23 -16.02 15.76
N CYS A 17 -4.36 -16.71 15.92
CA CYS A 17 -5.57 -16.10 16.51
C CYS A 17 -6.03 -16.74 17.83
N SER A 18 -5.12 -17.26 18.66
CA SER A 18 -5.46 -17.54 20.05
C SER A 18 -5.19 -16.30 20.91
N THR A 19 -6.28 -15.59 21.21
CA THR A 19 -6.52 -14.77 22.42
C THR A 19 -5.34 -13.95 22.95
N LEU A 20 -5.22 -12.71 22.49
CA LEU A 20 -4.66 -11.62 23.29
C LEU A 20 -5.78 -10.64 23.67
N SER A 21 -6.64 -11.11 24.60
CA SER A 21 -7.39 -10.22 25.47
C SER A 21 -6.43 -9.75 26.56
N GLN A 22 -5.69 -8.68 26.30
CA GLN A 22 -4.96 -7.99 27.37
C GLN A 22 -5.91 -7.02 28.06
N LYS A 23 -6.28 -7.37 29.28
CA LYS A 23 -6.81 -6.44 30.26
C LYS A 23 -5.78 -5.31 30.45
N GLN A 24 -6.21 -4.08 30.21
CA GLN A 24 -5.51 -2.90 30.67
C GLN A 24 -5.74 -2.76 32.18
N ASP A 25 -4.76 -3.10 32.98
CA ASP A 25 -4.66 -2.65 34.37
C ASP A 25 -4.17 -1.20 34.37
N GLN A 26 -5.05 -0.30 34.76
CA GLN A 26 -4.71 1.07 35.09
C GLN A 26 -4.11 1.11 36.49
N THR A 27 -2.90 1.57 36.63
CA THR A 27 -2.33 2.01 37.90
C THR A 27 -1.77 3.44 37.71
N PRO A 28 -2.15 4.41 38.51
CA PRO A 28 -1.69 5.78 38.37
C PRO A 28 -0.36 5.97 39.09
N ALA A 29 0.66 6.45 38.38
CA ALA A 29 1.89 6.96 38.98
C ALA A 29 1.97 8.46 38.80
N GLN A 30 1.89 9.18 39.93
CA GLN A 30 2.28 10.58 40.07
C GLN A 30 3.81 10.69 39.96
N GLY A 31 4.27 11.71 39.26
CA GLY A 31 5.68 12.08 39.23
C GLY A 31 5.94 13.25 38.26
N GLN A 32 5.83 14.47 38.77
CA GLN A 32 6.20 15.71 38.10
C GLN A 32 7.71 15.73 37.83
N ASN A 33 8.10 16.04 36.59
CA ASN A 33 9.21 16.94 36.31
C ASN A 33 9.11 17.44 34.86
N GLY A 34 9.13 18.76 34.71
CA GLY A 34 8.84 19.48 33.49
C GLY A 34 9.91 19.31 32.42
N ILE A 35 9.50 18.64 31.36
CA ILE A 35 10.07 18.78 30.02
C ILE A 35 8.97 19.44 29.22
N GLN A 36 9.25 20.64 28.65
CA GLN A 36 8.32 21.29 27.76
C GLN A 36 7.98 20.31 26.61
N PRO A 37 6.71 20.08 26.32
CA PRO A 37 6.35 19.23 25.20
C PRO A 37 6.81 19.92 23.93
N GLN A 38 7.76 19.29 23.21
CA GLN A 38 7.95 19.57 21.79
C GLN A 38 6.58 19.36 21.16
N THR A 39 6.02 20.44 20.58
CA THR A 39 4.75 20.38 19.86
C THR A 39 4.90 19.36 18.75
N GLU A 40 4.34 18.19 18.95
CA GLU A 40 4.11 17.23 17.84
C GLU A 40 3.43 17.99 16.70
N PRO A 41 3.87 17.81 15.46
CA PRO A 41 3.22 18.47 14.32
C PRO A 41 1.74 18.09 14.36
N LYS A 42 0.88 19.11 14.37
CA LYS A 42 -0.58 18.92 14.43
C LYS A 42 -0.98 17.87 13.39
N PRO A 43 -1.72 16.81 13.77
CA PRO A 43 -2.00 15.66 12.90
C PRO A 43 -2.84 15.95 11.64
N ASN A 44 -2.94 17.21 11.21
CA ASN A 44 -3.78 17.69 10.11
C ASN A 44 -3.11 18.66 9.13
N SER A 45 -1.77 18.69 9.04
CA SER A 45 -1.15 19.52 8.00
C SER A 45 -1.50 18.99 6.59
N PHE A 46 -1.60 19.90 5.61
CA PHE A 46 -1.84 19.52 4.21
C PHE A 46 -0.82 18.47 3.72
N GLU A 47 0.45 18.64 4.06
CA GLU A 47 1.53 17.72 3.70
C GLU A 47 1.30 16.31 4.25
N MET A 48 0.85 16.19 5.50
CA MET A 48 0.52 14.90 6.09
C MET A 48 -0.67 14.24 5.40
N ARG A 49 -1.72 15.00 5.09
CA ARG A 49 -2.89 14.46 4.36
C ARG A 49 -2.51 14.05 2.93
N LEU A 50 -1.65 14.83 2.28
CA LEU A 50 -1.12 14.50 0.95
C LEU A 50 -0.28 13.23 1.00
N LYS A 51 0.60 13.10 1.98
CA LYS A 51 1.39 11.90 2.20
C LYS A 51 0.48 10.69 2.45
N GLU A 52 -0.50 10.80 3.34
CA GLU A 52 -1.45 9.73 3.63
C GLU A 52 -2.30 9.34 2.40
N ALA A 53 -2.70 10.28 1.58
CA ALA A 53 -3.41 10.00 0.33
C ALA A 53 -2.58 9.18 -0.67
N LYS A 54 -1.26 9.37 -0.66
CA LYS A 54 -0.31 8.62 -1.51
C LYS A 54 0.17 7.31 -0.86
N LYS A 55 -0.34 6.95 0.32
CA LYS A 55 0.06 5.71 1.00
C LYS A 55 -0.23 4.50 0.12
N PRO A 56 0.78 3.69 -0.21
CA PRO A 56 0.60 2.60 -1.17
C PRO A 56 -0.14 1.40 -0.57
N PHE A 57 -0.05 1.20 0.75
CA PHE A 57 -0.70 0.11 1.50
C PHE A 57 -0.49 0.29 3.01
N ASN A 58 -1.12 -0.56 3.83
CA ASN A 58 -0.88 -0.59 5.28
C ASN A 58 -0.10 -1.83 5.73
N PHE A 59 -0.30 -2.97 5.08
CA PHE A 59 0.28 -4.24 5.52
C PHE A 59 0.86 -5.05 4.36
N LEU A 60 1.95 -5.77 4.65
CA LEU A 60 2.51 -6.82 3.78
C LEU A 60 2.46 -8.15 4.52
N LEU A 61 1.98 -9.18 3.85
CA LEU A 61 2.15 -10.57 4.26
C LEU A 61 3.18 -11.20 3.33
N VAL A 62 4.31 -11.60 3.90
CA VAL A 62 5.42 -12.23 3.19
C VAL A 62 5.46 -13.71 3.54
N GLY A 63 5.37 -14.58 2.54
CA GLY A 63 5.55 -16.02 2.69
C GLY A 63 6.90 -16.46 2.12
N LYS A 64 7.73 -17.15 2.91
CA LYS A 64 9.01 -17.69 2.48
C LYS A 64 8.82 -19.13 2.02
N MET A 65 9.16 -19.39 0.75
CA MET A 65 8.92 -20.67 0.07
C MET A 65 10.20 -21.44 -0.14
N LYS A 66 10.24 -22.69 0.32
CA LYS A 66 11.29 -23.63 -0.01
C LYS A 66 10.77 -24.59 -1.06
N VAL A 67 11.38 -24.59 -2.24
CA VAL A 67 10.98 -25.44 -3.37
C VAL A 67 11.53 -26.85 -3.17
N THR A 68 10.73 -27.84 -3.50
CA THR A 68 11.17 -29.25 -3.49
C THR A 68 12.25 -29.43 -4.55
N LYS A 69 13.35 -30.06 -4.19
CA LYS A 69 14.50 -30.25 -5.08
C LYS A 69 14.08 -30.84 -6.43
N GLY A 70 14.47 -30.19 -7.50
CA GLY A 70 14.17 -30.58 -8.88
C GLY A 70 12.76 -30.23 -9.38
N MET A 71 11.92 -29.53 -8.57
CA MET A 71 10.53 -29.20 -8.92
C MET A 71 10.30 -27.71 -9.16
N GLU A 72 11.33 -26.95 -9.55
CA GLU A 72 11.19 -25.49 -9.75
C GLU A 72 10.18 -25.16 -10.86
N SER A 73 10.19 -25.90 -11.96
CA SER A 73 9.25 -25.69 -13.08
C SER A 73 7.81 -25.93 -12.65
N GLU A 74 7.55 -27.05 -11.98
CA GLU A 74 6.23 -27.41 -11.46
C GLU A 74 5.75 -26.43 -10.37
N TYR A 75 6.69 -25.94 -9.55
CA TYR A 75 6.40 -24.91 -8.56
C TYR A 75 5.92 -23.63 -9.23
N LEU A 76 6.61 -23.15 -10.28
CA LEU A 76 6.20 -21.95 -11.00
C LEU A 76 4.83 -22.11 -11.68
N GLU A 77 4.50 -23.31 -12.20
CA GLU A 77 3.16 -23.59 -12.72
C GLU A 77 2.09 -23.60 -11.60
N VAL A 78 2.42 -24.09 -10.42
CA VAL A 78 1.53 -24.03 -9.25
C VAL A 78 1.31 -22.56 -8.83
N GLU A 79 2.35 -21.75 -8.80
CA GLU A 79 2.22 -20.33 -8.43
C GLU A 79 1.43 -19.51 -9.48
N LYS A 80 1.46 -19.87 -10.76
CA LYS A 80 0.54 -19.31 -11.76
C LYS A 80 -0.92 -19.61 -11.43
N GLY A 81 -1.23 -20.82 -10.97
CA GLY A 81 -2.56 -21.18 -10.49
C GLY A 81 -2.99 -20.37 -9.26
N TRP A 82 -2.07 -20.15 -8.31
CA TRP A 82 -2.32 -19.27 -7.17
C TRP A 82 -2.48 -17.81 -7.59
N MET A 83 -1.73 -17.34 -8.58
CA MET A 83 -1.87 -15.99 -9.12
C MET A 83 -3.28 -15.71 -9.68
N GLU A 84 -3.97 -16.71 -10.26
CA GLU A 84 -5.35 -16.55 -10.71
C GLU A 84 -6.30 -16.28 -9.52
N ILE A 85 -6.12 -17.00 -8.40
CA ILE A 85 -6.86 -16.74 -7.15
C ILE A 85 -6.55 -15.32 -6.64
N HIS A 86 -5.29 -14.93 -6.66
CA HIS A 86 -4.90 -13.59 -6.23
C HIS A 86 -5.42 -12.49 -7.13
N ASN A 87 -5.48 -12.70 -8.46
CA ASN A 87 -6.11 -11.76 -9.39
C ASN A 87 -7.60 -11.56 -9.06
N MET A 88 -8.32 -12.64 -8.74
CA MET A 88 -9.71 -12.53 -8.29
C MET A 88 -9.82 -11.72 -6.99
N LEU A 89 -8.98 -12.00 -5.97
CA LEU A 89 -8.99 -11.25 -4.71
C LEU A 89 -8.66 -9.77 -4.90
N VAL A 90 -7.76 -9.44 -5.81
CA VAL A 90 -7.40 -8.06 -6.20
C VAL A 90 -8.58 -7.40 -6.90
N SER A 91 -9.27 -8.09 -7.81
CA SER A 91 -10.45 -7.55 -8.51
C SER A 91 -11.65 -7.31 -7.58
N GLN A 92 -11.75 -8.07 -6.49
CA GLN A 92 -12.77 -7.89 -5.44
C GLN A 92 -12.39 -6.82 -4.39
N GLY A 93 -11.19 -6.22 -4.47
CA GLY A 93 -10.72 -5.25 -3.49
C GLY A 93 -10.30 -5.87 -2.14
N LYS A 94 -10.25 -7.20 -2.03
CA LYS A 94 -9.80 -7.90 -0.82
C LYS A 94 -8.29 -7.84 -0.63
N LYS A 95 -7.57 -7.49 -1.67
CA LYS A 95 -6.10 -7.39 -1.74
C LYS A 95 -5.71 -6.31 -2.74
N ILE A 96 -4.65 -5.56 -2.46
CA ILE A 96 -4.13 -4.55 -3.41
C ILE A 96 -3.31 -5.24 -4.50
N ARG A 97 -2.42 -6.15 -4.11
CA ARG A 97 -1.47 -6.83 -5.00
C ARG A 97 -1.02 -8.15 -4.42
N TRP A 98 -0.63 -9.07 -5.28
CA TRP A 98 0.21 -10.22 -4.96
C TRP A 98 1.37 -10.31 -5.94
N SER A 99 2.53 -10.79 -5.46
CA SER A 99 3.72 -10.97 -6.30
C SER A 99 4.62 -12.07 -5.77
N LEU A 100 5.32 -12.73 -6.69
CA LEU A 100 6.35 -13.74 -6.44
C LEU A 100 7.72 -13.18 -6.78
N TRP A 101 8.68 -13.34 -5.88
CA TRP A 101 10.02 -12.81 -5.98
C TRP A 101 11.07 -13.89 -5.75
N LYS A 102 12.13 -13.85 -6.54
CA LYS A 102 13.32 -14.70 -6.36
C LYS A 102 14.44 -13.87 -5.76
N PRO A 103 15.04 -14.27 -4.61
CA PRO A 103 16.23 -13.62 -4.10
C PRO A 103 17.42 -13.91 -5.01
N GLU A 104 18.36 -12.97 -5.10
CA GLU A 104 19.66 -13.18 -5.78
C GLU A 104 20.63 -13.98 -4.88
N ASP A 105 20.39 -13.96 -3.56
CA ASP A 105 21.19 -14.71 -2.57
C ASP A 105 20.55 -16.05 -2.27
N ASN A 106 21.23 -17.13 -2.63
CA ASN A 106 20.77 -18.52 -2.41
C ASN A 106 21.00 -19.03 -0.98
N SER A 107 21.67 -18.24 -0.10
CA SER A 107 22.01 -18.65 1.28
C SER A 107 20.89 -18.41 2.30
N LEU A 108 19.73 -17.89 1.88
CA LEU A 108 18.67 -17.40 2.77
C LEU A 108 17.79 -18.48 3.41
N GLY A 109 17.99 -19.76 3.07
CA GLY A 109 17.16 -20.85 3.57
C GLY A 109 15.78 -20.99 2.91
N TYR A 110 15.45 -20.10 1.96
CA TYR A 110 14.26 -20.16 1.09
C TYR A 110 14.66 -19.82 -0.34
N ASP A 111 13.85 -20.23 -1.32
CA ASP A 111 14.15 -20.06 -2.74
C ASP A 111 13.32 -18.93 -3.37
N TYR A 112 12.15 -18.63 -2.78
CA TYR A 112 11.23 -17.57 -3.23
C TYR A 112 10.53 -16.92 -2.04
N ILE A 113 10.03 -15.70 -2.26
CA ILE A 113 9.04 -15.10 -1.37
C ILE A 113 7.79 -14.73 -2.16
N THR A 114 6.63 -14.94 -1.54
CA THR A 114 5.37 -14.34 -1.97
C THR A 114 5.09 -13.10 -1.15
N VAL A 115 4.64 -12.04 -1.78
CA VAL A 115 4.28 -10.79 -1.11
C VAL A 115 2.83 -10.45 -1.43
N SER A 116 2.00 -10.41 -0.42
CA SER A 116 0.61 -9.96 -0.48
C SER A 116 0.47 -8.60 0.18
N VAL A 117 -0.21 -7.67 -0.48
CA VAL A 117 -0.32 -6.26 -0.09
C VAL A 117 -1.76 -5.95 0.28
N PHE A 118 -1.99 -5.29 1.44
CA PHE A 118 -3.31 -5.03 2.00
C PHE A 118 -3.46 -3.62 2.56
N ASP A 119 -4.70 -3.08 2.50
CA ASP A 119 -5.06 -1.81 3.12
C ASP A 119 -5.49 -1.96 4.58
N SER A 120 -6.03 -3.10 4.97
CA SER A 120 -6.49 -3.30 6.34
C SER A 120 -6.14 -4.68 6.87
N ARG A 121 -6.03 -4.80 8.20
CA ARG A 121 -5.82 -6.07 8.87
C ARG A 121 -7.03 -7.01 8.73
N SER A 122 -8.23 -6.47 8.73
CA SER A 122 -9.46 -7.25 8.52
C SER A 122 -9.51 -7.94 7.16
N SER A 123 -8.80 -7.43 6.16
CA SER A 123 -8.66 -8.10 4.86
C SER A 123 -7.87 -9.39 4.92
N LEU A 124 -7.17 -9.68 6.04
CA LEU A 124 -6.44 -10.93 6.26
C LEU A 124 -7.35 -12.06 6.78
N ASP A 125 -8.48 -11.71 7.42
CA ASP A 125 -9.31 -12.67 8.15
C ASP A 125 -10.21 -13.53 7.23
N ASP A 126 -10.57 -13.03 6.03
CA ASP A 126 -11.45 -13.73 5.06
C ASP A 126 -10.85 -13.82 3.65
N LEU A 127 -9.53 -14.08 3.58
CA LEU A 127 -8.82 -14.06 2.29
C LEU A 127 -9.19 -15.20 1.35
N TYR A 128 -9.50 -16.37 1.88
CA TYR A 128 -9.64 -17.58 1.07
C TYR A 128 -11.01 -18.24 1.29
N ASN A 129 -12.09 -17.46 1.05
CA ASN A 129 -13.42 -18.04 1.01
C ASN A 129 -13.47 -19.11 -0.10
N GLN A 130 -13.74 -20.37 0.29
CA GLN A 130 -13.71 -21.50 -0.62
C GLN A 130 -14.74 -21.40 -1.75
N GLU A 131 -15.90 -20.81 -1.47
CA GLU A 131 -16.95 -20.65 -2.49
C GLU A 131 -16.54 -19.65 -3.57
N ASP A 132 -15.91 -18.52 -3.18
CA ASP A 132 -15.38 -17.54 -4.12
C ASP A 132 -14.27 -18.14 -5.00
N ILE A 133 -13.38 -18.94 -4.38
CA ILE A 133 -12.30 -19.61 -5.09
C ILE A 133 -12.83 -20.65 -6.06
N LYS A 134 -13.83 -21.47 -5.65
CA LYS A 134 -14.49 -22.44 -6.52
C LYS A 134 -15.18 -21.78 -7.70
N LYS A 135 -15.86 -20.66 -7.45
CA LYS A 135 -16.53 -19.88 -8.49
C LYS A 135 -15.54 -19.33 -9.52
N ALA A 136 -14.35 -18.90 -9.07
CA ALA A 136 -13.33 -18.33 -9.94
C ALA A 136 -12.59 -19.34 -10.81
N LEU A 137 -12.25 -20.50 -10.25
CA LEU A 137 -11.37 -21.48 -10.91
C LEU A 137 -12.07 -22.78 -11.33
N GLY A 138 -13.23 -23.09 -10.76
CA GLY A 138 -13.88 -24.39 -10.88
C GLY A 138 -13.24 -25.46 -9.97
N ASN A 139 -14.06 -26.44 -9.58
CA ASN A 139 -13.67 -27.46 -8.59
C ASN A 139 -12.45 -28.28 -9.01
N ASP A 140 -12.38 -28.74 -10.24
CA ASP A 140 -11.31 -29.62 -10.73
C ASP A 140 -9.95 -28.93 -10.74
N LYS A 141 -9.93 -27.64 -11.11
CA LYS A 141 -8.68 -26.86 -11.15
C LYS A 141 -8.16 -26.59 -9.75
N ILE A 142 -9.04 -26.29 -8.80
CA ILE A 142 -8.70 -26.08 -7.39
C ILE A 142 -8.16 -27.36 -6.77
N GLU A 143 -8.85 -28.49 -6.97
CA GLU A 143 -8.40 -29.77 -6.40
C GLU A 143 -7.01 -30.16 -6.91
N LYS A 144 -6.76 -29.98 -8.21
CA LYS A 144 -5.44 -30.18 -8.81
C LYS A 144 -4.39 -29.25 -8.22
N LEU A 145 -4.72 -27.96 -8.03
CA LEU A 145 -3.80 -26.96 -7.47
C LEU A 145 -3.43 -27.33 -6.03
N PHE A 146 -4.43 -27.59 -5.17
CA PHE A 146 -4.20 -27.95 -3.76
C PHE A 146 -3.44 -29.25 -3.61
N LYS A 147 -3.68 -30.25 -4.45
CA LYS A 147 -2.96 -31.52 -4.45
C LYS A 147 -1.48 -31.37 -4.88
N LYS A 148 -1.19 -30.44 -5.82
CA LYS A 148 0.17 -30.20 -6.31
C LYS A 148 0.99 -29.32 -5.37
N THR A 149 0.37 -28.29 -4.76
CA THR A 149 1.07 -27.29 -3.94
C THR A 149 2.01 -27.88 -2.90
N PRO A 150 1.58 -28.79 -1.98
CA PRO A 150 2.48 -29.34 -0.94
C PRO A 150 3.57 -30.27 -1.49
N LYS A 151 3.45 -30.72 -2.74
CA LYS A 151 4.47 -31.53 -3.39
C LYS A 151 5.62 -30.69 -3.96
N THR A 152 5.31 -29.47 -4.37
CA THR A 152 6.26 -28.59 -5.05
C THR A 152 7.00 -27.65 -4.12
N ARG A 153 6.41 -27.35 -2.95
CA ARG A 153 7.01 -26.40 -1.99
C ARG A 153 6.53 -26.60 -0.56
N ALA A 154 7.32 -26.08 0.38
CA ALA A 154 6.94 -25.84 1.77
C ALA A 154 6.99 -24.33 2.07
N ILE A 155 6.10 -23.86 2.96
CA ILE A 155 6.21 -22.53 3.57
C ILE A 155 7.12 -22.69 4.80
N VAL A 156 8.31 -22.11 4.73
CA VAL A 156 9.30 -22.21 5.81
C VAL A 156 9.25 -21.04 6.79
N GLY A 157 8.47 -20.01 6.47
CA GLY A 157 8.21 -18.88 7.35
C GLY A 157 7.21 -17.92 6.73
N GLN A 158 6.49 -17.20 7.61
CA GLN A 158 5.60 -16.11 7.21
C GLN A 158 5.86 -14.91 8.11
N GLU A 159 5.73 -13.72 7.54
CA GLU A 159 5.96 -12.46 8.22
C GLU A 159 4.86 -11.47 7.86
N LEU A 160 4.25 -10.86 8.88
CA LEU A 160 3.31 -9.74 8.71
C LEU A 160 4.03 -8.43 9.08
N TRP A 161 4.02 -7.50 8.17
CA TRP A 161 4.67 -6.21 8.27
C TRP A 161 3.68 -5.07 8.21
N ALA A 162 3.87 -4.03 9.03
CA ALA A 162 3.19 -2.75 8.89
C ALA A 162 4.08 -1.77 8.15
N LEU A 163 3.49 -0.93 7.29
CA LEU A 163 4.17 0.19 6.66
C LEU A 163 4.20 1.38 7.63
N ASP A 164 5.40 1.78 8.05
CA ASP A 164 5.61 2.87 9.00
C ASP A 164 5.93 4.20 8.31
N ASP A 165 6.60 4.16 7.15
CA ASP A 165 6.87 5.34 6.33
C ASP A 165 7.08 4.95 4.85
N TRP A 166 6.89 5.91 3.94
CA TRP A 166 7.00 5.66 2.50
C TRP A 166 7.31 6.93 1.71
N THR A 167 7.90 6.70 0.54
CA THR A 167 8.00 7.69 -0.53
C THR A 167 7.60 7.04 -1.84
N VAL A 168 6.96 7.78 -2.71
CA VAL A 168 6.59 7.32 -4.04
C VAL A 168 6.75 8.47 -5.03
N SER A 169 7.11 8.16 -6.27
CA SER A 169 7.14 9.14 -7.35
C SER A 169 5.75 9.70 -7.62
N ASP A 170 5.69 10.89 -8.22
CA ASP A 170 4.43 11.50 -8.67
C ASP A 170 3.85 10.84 -9.93
N GLY A 171 4.57 9.91 -10.54
CA GLY A 171 4.17 9.17 -11.74
C GLY A 171 3.75 7.72 -11.46
N PRO A 172 3.53 6.93 -12.51
CA PRO A 172 3.22 5.51 -12.40
C PRO A 172 4.35 4.75 -11.68
N ILE A 173 3.96 3.92 -10.71
CA ILE A 173 4.90 3.11 -9.93
C ILE A 173 5.10 1.77 -10.64
N GLU A 174 6.10 1.72 -11.52
CA GLU A 174 6.53 0.50 -12.19
C GLU A 174 7.87 0.04 -11.61
N PHE A 175 7.95 -1.20 -11.18
CA PHE A 175 9.16 -1.80 -10.66
C PHE A 175 9.17 -3.31 -10.88
N ASP A 176 10.37 -3.88 -11.04
CA ASP A 176 10.60 -5.30 -11.29
C ASP A 176 11.71 -5.90 -10.42
N SER A 177 12.35 -5.07 -9.61
CA SER A 177 13.34 -5.50 -8.63
C SER A 177 13.24 -4.73 -7.33
N LEU A 178 13.70 -5.35 -6.24
CA LEU A 178 13.71 -4.81 -4.90
C LEU A 178 15.11 -4.90 -4.30
N MET A 179 15.54 -3.84 -3.62
CA MET A 179 16.63 -3.91 -2.65
C MET A 179 16.00 -3.79 -1.27
N CYS A 180 15.98 -4.88 -0.53
CA CYS A 180 15.47 -4.92 0.84
C CYS A 180 16.66 -4.93 1.81
N SER A 181 16.66 -4.00 2.76
CA SER A 181 17.60 -3.98 3.86
C SER A 181 16.86 -4.33 5.14
N PHE A 182 17.13 -5.49 5.68
CA PHE A 182 16.59 -5.94 6.96
C PHE A 182 17.42 -5.33 8.10
N MET A 183 16.74 -4.71 9.06
CA MET A 183 17.37 -3.94 10.12
C MET A 183 17.10 -4.56 11.48
N THR A 184 18.17 -4.68 12.28
CA THR A 184 18.12 -5.05 13.69
C THR A 184 18.59 -3.83 14.49
N PRO A 185 17.68 -2.99 15.01
CA PRO A 185 18.08 -1.89 15.89
C PRO A 185 18.86 -2.42 17.10
N VAL A 186 19.84 -1.65 17.55
CA VAL A 186 20.55 -1.93 18.80
C VAL A 186 19.59 -1.70 19.96
N GLU A 187 19.67 -2.52 20.98
CA GLU A 187 18.81 -2.42 22.17
C GLU A 187 18.81 -1.00 22.74
N GLY A 188 17.60 -0.49 23.01
CA GLY A 188 17.38 0.89 23.47
C GLY A 188 17.55 1.99 22.40
N LYS A 189 17.89 1.64 21.15
CA LYS A 189 18.12 2.59 20.05
C LYS A 189 17.02 2.56 18.96
N GLU A 190 15.98 1.77 19.15
CA GLU A 190 14.91 1.57 18.16
C GLU A 190 14.22 2.89 17.77
N SER A 191 13.79 3.68 18.77
CA SER A 191 13.10 4.96 18.52
C SER A 191 14.00 5.95 17.80
N GLU A 192 15.25 6.07 18.22
CA GLU A 192 16.25 6.96 17.58
C GLU A 192 16.47 6.56 16.11
N TYR A 193 16.63 5.25 15.84
CA TYR A 193 16.77 4.72 14.49
C TYR A 193 15.57 5.07 13.61
N VAL A 194 14.34 4.80 14.09
CA VAL A 194 13.10 5.03 13.33
C VAL A 194 12.88 6.53 13.06
N GLU A 195 13.18 7.38 14.04
CA GLU A 195 13.08 8.84 13.88
C GLU A 195 14.03 9.37 12.79
N LEU A 196 15.25 8.88 12.75
CA LEU A 196 16.21 9.25 11.72
C LEU A 196 15.76 8.80 10.32
N GLU A 197 15.25 7.57 10.19
CA GLU A 197 14.71 7.08 8.93
C GLU A 197 13.54 7.97 8.45
N LYS A 198 12.60 8.33 9.32
CA LYS A 198 11.46 9.19 8.97
C LYS A 198 11.86 10.65 8.70
N LYS A 199 12.76 11.20 9.49
CA LYS A 199 13.10 12.63 9.43
C LYS A 199 14.05 12.98 8.29
N TYR A 200 15.02 12.11 8.00
CA TYR A 200 16.08 12.38 7.03
C TYR A 200 16.02 11.47 5.80
N PHE A 201 16.01 10.16 5.99
CA PHE A 201 16.07 9.22 4.87
C PHE A 201 14.79 9.21 4.04
N SER A 202 13.61 9.30 4.67
CA SER A 202 12.35 9.42 3.94
C SER A 202 12.35 10.64 3.02
N LYS A 203 12.82 11.81 3.49
CA LYS A 203 12.89 13.02 2.67
C LYS A 203 13.92 12.89 1.54
N PHE A 204 15.06 12.31 1.84
CA PHE A 204 16.08 12.04 0.82
C PHE A 204 15.54 11.13 -0.27
N TRP A 205 14.91 10.00 0.10
CA TRP A 205 14.35 9.05 -0.85
C TRP A 205 13.13 9.60 -1.59
N GLN A 206 12.36 10.53 -1.00
CA GLN A 206 11.33 11.26 -1.74
C GLN A 206 11.95 12.11 -2.86
N GLY A 207 13.05 12.81 -2.57
CA GLY A 207 13.79 13.56 -3.59
C GLY A 207 14.34 12.65 -4.70
N VAL A 208 14.86 11.48 -4.34
CA VAL A 208 15.33 10.47 -5.31
C VAL A 208 14.15 9.96 -6.15
N SER A 209 13.05 9.54 -5.51
CA SER A 209 11.90 8.98 -6.23
C SER A 209 11.25 9.95 -7.21
N ASN A 210 11.28 11.25 -6.91
CA ASN A 210 10.77 12.30 -7.80
C ASN A 210 11.71 12.59 -8.98
N SER A 211 12.99 12.25 -8.88
CA SER A 211 14.02 12.63 -9.84
C SER A 211 14.60 11.45 -10.62
N ASP A 212 14.40 10.22 -10.14
CA ASP A 212 14.98 9.02 -10.75
C ASP A 212 13.90 8.01 -11.17
N PRO A 213 13.63 7.86 -12.46
CA PRO A 213 12.64 6.90 -12.95
C PRO A 213 13.02 5.43 -12.67
N ASN A 214 14.30 5.14 -12.39
CA ASN A 214 14.74 3.82 -11.96
C ASN A 214 14.35 3.51 -10.52
N HIS A 215 14.12 4.54 -9.67
CA HIS A 215 13.83 4.41 -8.24
C HIS A 215 12.47 5.03 -7.88
N PRO A 216 11.33 4.38 -8.23
CA PRO A 216 10.00 4.96 -8.08
C PRO A 216 9.49 5.02 -6.64
N GLY A 217 10.19 4.43 -5.66
CA GLY A 217 9.72 4.48 -4.28
C GLY A 217 10.66 3.83 -3.26
N TRP A 218 10.43 4.20 -2.01
CA TRP A 218 11.09 3.65 -0.83
C TRP A 218 10.06 3.43 0.29
N HIS A 219 10.24 2.38 1.07
CA HIS A 219 9.38 2.03 2.19
C HIS A 219 10.21 1.73 3.45
N LEU A 220 9.69 2.11 4.61
CA LEU A 220 10.11 1.64 5.93
C LEU A 220 8.97 0.80 6.51
N GLY A 221 9.25 -0.42 6.91
CA GLY A 221 8.25 -1.29 7.53
C GLY A 221 8.75 -1.93 8.81
N ARG A 222 7.79 -2.21 9.70
CA ARG A 222 8.01 -2.83 11.00
C ARG A 222 7.36 -4.20 11.05
N LEU A 223 8.10 -5.19 11.56
CA LEU A 223 7.60 -6.56 11.76
C LEU A 223 6.56 -6.59 12.87
N LEU A 224 5.39 -7.13 12.58
CA LEU A 224 4.30 -7.29 13.54
C LEU A 224 4.22 -8.72 14.08
N LEU A 225 4.24 -9.69 13.16
CA LEU A 225 4.07 -11.10 13.50
C LEU A 225 4.98 -11.96 12.60
N THR A 226 5.40 -13.08 13.14
CA THR A 226 6.13 -14.09 12.37
C THR A 226 5.67 -15.49 12.76
N SER A 227 5.70 -16.41 11.79
CA SER A 227 5.59 -17.84 12.02
C SER A 227 6.83 -18.54 11.48
N GLY A 228 7.17 -19.69 12.08
CA GLY A 228 8.43 -20.38 11.82
C GLY A 228 9.58 -19.81 12.65
N GLN A 229 10.80 -19.80 12.11
CA GLN A 229 11.97 -19.27 12.80
C GLN A 229 11.84 -17.76 12.99
N LYS A 230 11.96 -17.29 14.25
CA LYS A 230 11.95 -15.86 14.56
C LYS A 230 13.15 -15.18 13.88
N PRO A 231 12.93 -14.14 13.06
CA PRO A 231 14.03 -13.44 12.43
C PRO A 231 14.79 -12.57 13.45
N GLU A 232 16.05 -12.32 13.18
CA GLU A 232 16.89 -11.42 13.99
C GLU A 232 16.58 -9.93 13.77
N TYR A 233 15.79 -9.60 12.74
CA TYR A 233 15.44 -8.23 12.35
C TYR A 233 13.99 -7.88 12.76
N SER A 234 13.75 -6.61 13.01
CA SER A 234 12.41 -6.08 13.34
C SER A 234 11.94 -4.97 12.39
N TYR A 235 12.81 -4.46 11.52
CA TYR A 235 12.48 -3.48 10.49
C TYR A 235 13.04 -3.89 9.13
N TYR A 236 12.45 -3.33 8.07
CA TYR A 236 13.07 -3.30 6.75
C TYR A 236 13.03 -1.88 6.17
N THR A 237 14.00 -1.56 5.33
CA THR A 237 13.83 -0.54 4.30
C THR A 237 13.82 -1.21 2.94
N LEU A 238 12.92 -0.78 2.06
CA LEU A 238 12.70 -1.39 0.76
C LEU A 238 12.79 -0.32 -0.33
N HIS A 239 13.69 -0.53 -1.28
CA HIS A 239 13.83 0.28 -2.46
C HIS A 239 13.16 -0.43 -3.64
N LEU A 240 12.22 0.24 -4.27
CA LEU A 240 11.60 -0.20 -5.51
C LEU A 240 12.49 0.22 -6.67
N ASN A 241 12.85 -0.70 -7.55
CA ASN A 241 13.69 -0.40 -8.70
C ASN A 241 13.05 -0.91 -10.00
N ASN A 242 13.20 -0.13 -11.07
CA ASN A 242 12.79 -0.50 -12.42
C ASN A 242 14.03 -0.75 -13.26
N SER A 243 14.40 -2.03 -13.43
CA SER A 243 15.62 -2.42 -14.17
C SER A 243 15.60 -2.04 -15.66
N LYS A 244 14.42 -1.73 -16.20
CA LYS A 244 14.22 -1.30 -17.59
C LYS A 244 14.48 0.19 -17.80
N LYS A 245 14.51 0.98 -16.72
CA LYS A 245 14.78 2.41 -16.76
C LYS A 245 16.20 2.69 -16.28
N ARG A 246 16.89 3.56 -16.99
CA ARG A 246 18.23 3.99 -16.57
C ARG A 246 18.11 5.03 -15.45
N SER A 247 18.94 4.90 -14.42
CA SER A 247 19.07 5.95 -13.41
C SER A 247 19.56 7.25 -14.04
N THR A 248 18.92 8.34 -13.68
CA THR A 248 19.25 9.72 -14.12
C THR A 248 20.07 10.47 -13.07
N LEU A 249 20.19 9.93 -11.85
CA LEU A 249 20.87 10.57 -10.74
C LEU A 249 22.34 10.15 -10.68
N ASN A 250 23.21 11.14 -10.91
CA ASN A 250 24.63 11.06 -10.58
C ASN A 250 24.89 11.44 -9.11
N GLU A 251 26.14 11.35 -8.67
CA GLU A 251 26.55 11.65 -7.31
C GLU A 251 26.27 13.12 -6.92
N GLU A 252 26.51 14.06 -7.81
CA GLU A 252 26.25 15.49 -7.58
C GLU A 252 24.77 15.79 -7.37
N ALA A 253 23.88 15.17 -8.19
CA ALA A 253 22.45 15.30 -8.03
C ALA A 253 21.96 14.72 -6.69
N ARG A 254 22.49 13.59 -6.27
CA ARG A 254 22.21 12.99 -4.95
C ARG A 254 22.68 13.90 -3.81
N LYS A 255 23.84 14.52 -3.94
CA LYS A 255 24.36 15.50 -2.97
C LYS A 255 23.43 16.71 -2.83
N LYS A 256 22.94 17.25 -3.95
CA LYS A 256 21.94 18.36 -3.95
C LYS A 256 20.63 17.99 -3.25
N ILE A 257 20.20 16.72 -3.37
CA ILE A 257 19.02 16.23 -2.62
C ILE A 257 19.34 16.23 -1.12
N TRP A 258 20.50 15.71 -0.70
CA TRP A 258 20.92 15.73 0.70
C TRP A 258 21.04 17.14 1.28
N GLU A 259 21.57 18.09 0.54
CA GLU A 259 21.66 19.49 0.95
C GLU A 259 20.30 20.10 1.29
N LYS A 260 19.23 19.70 0.55
CA LYS A 260 17.86 20.12 0.85
C LYS A 260 17.26 19.44 2.07
N VAL A 261 17.66 18.22 2.38
CA VAL A 261 17.21 17.48 3.57
C VAL A 261 17.84 18.06 4.84
N GLY A 262 19.06 18.58 4.73
CA GLY A 262 19.88 19.06 5.82
C GLY A 262 20.82 17.99 6.38
N PRO A 263 21.82 18.39 7.15
CA PRO A 263 22.82 17.47 7.70
C PRO A 263 22.20 16.55 8.77
N LEU A 264 22.66 15.30 8.78
CA LEU A 264 22.44 14.45 9.95
C LEU A 264 23.08 15.08 11.20
N PRO A 265 22.53 14.86 12.40
CA PRO A 265 23.19 15.27 13.64
C PRO A 265 24.63 14.76 13.67
N LYS A 266 25.56 15.61 14.16
CA LYS A 266 27.04 15.35 14.06
C LYS A 266 27.49 14.06 14.76
N ASP A 267 26.77 13.63 15.76
CA ASP A 267 27.04 12.46 16.60
C ASP A 267 26.33 11.18 16.11
N VAL A 268 25.51 11.29 15.06
CA VAL A 268 24.79 10.14 14.50
C VAL A 268 25.71 9.24 13.67
N ASN A 269 25.78 7.99 14.10
CA ASN A 269 26.39 6.92 13.33
C ASN A 269 25.37 5.76 13.17
N MET A 270 24.82 5.61 11.98
CA MET A 270 23.80 4.60 11.70
C MET A 270 24.26 3.17 12.01
N ASN A 271 25.55 2.87 11.86
CA ASN A 271 26.07 1.54 12.19
C ASN A 271 26.11 1.26 13.70
N LYS A 272 26.08 2.32 14.55
CA LYS A 272 25.91 2.18 15.99
C LYS A 272 24.46 2.08 16.44
N LEU A 273 23.51 2.36 15.54
CA LEU A 273 22.07 2.31 15.82
C LEU A 273 21.43 1.00 15.38
N ARG A 274 21.98 0.36 14.36
CA ARG A 274 21.42 -0.87 13.79
C ARG A 274 22.46 -1.76 13.12
N LYS A 275 22.16 -3.06 13.07
CA LYS A 275 22.77 -3.99 12.14
C LYS A 275 21.89 -4.09 10.90
N MET A 276 22.48 -4.38 9.76
CA MET A 276 21.78 -4.40 8.48
C MET A 276 22.21 -5.62 7.66
N LYS A 277 21.22 -6.30 7.04
CA LYS A 277 21.42 -7.34 6.03
C LYS A 277 20.68 -6.96 4.76
N ASN A 278 21.39 -6.83 3.65
CA ASN A 278 20.81 -6.49 2.35
C ASN A 278 20.47 -7.74 1.55
N VAL A 279 19.31 -7.74 0.93
CA VAL A 279 18.87 -8.80 0.01
C VAL A 279 18.25 -8.16 -1.23
N LYS A 280 18.69 -8.59 -2.39
CA LYS A 280 18.08 -8.21 -3.66
C LYS A 280 17.09 -9.27 -4.11
N TYR A 281 15.97 -8.82 -4.65
CA TYR A 281 14.94 -9.68 -5.21
C TYR A 281 14.60 -9.25 -6.63
N LYS A 282 14.38 -10.24 -7.50
CA LYS A 282 13.86 -10.05 -8.85
C LYS A 282 12.43 -10.56 -8.92
N MET A 283 11.54 -9.78 -9.52
CA MET A 283 10.15 -10.19 -9.72
C MET A 283 10.07 -11.33 -10.72
N VAL A 284 9.32 -12.37 -10.36
CA VAL A 284 9.05 -13.53 -11.21
C VAL A 284 7.67 -13.39 -11.85
N MET A 285 6.66 -13.08 -11.02
CA MET A 285 5.30 -12.81 -11.48
C MET A 285 4.55 -11.93 -10.48
N ALA A 286 3.50 -11.27 -10.95
CA ALA A 286 2.64 -10.46 -10.11
C ALA A 286 1.23 -10.39 -10.69
N THR A 287 0.23 -10.10 -9.83
CA THR A 287 -1.12 -9.76 -10.27
C THR A 287 -1.10 -8.47 -11.08
N ASP A 288 -1.98 -8.39 -12.08
CA ASP A 288 -2.14 -7.18 -12.89
C ASP A 288 -2.83 -6.09 -12.05
N LEU A 289 -2.12 -5.00 -11.80
CA LEU A 289 -2.66 -3.85 -11.06
C LEU A 289 -3.85 -3.18 -11.75
N LYS A 290 -3.94 -3.29 -13.08
CA LYS A 290 -5.08 -2.74 -13.86
C LYS A 290 -6.40 -3.44 -13.52
N THR A 291 -6.35 -4.66 -12.99
CA THR A 291 -7.54 -5.41 -12.57
C THR A 291 -8.00 -5.10 -11.15
N SER A 292 -7.24 -4.30 -10.38
CA SER A 292 -7.66 -3.94 -9.02
C SER A 292 -8.95 -3.12 -9.03
N ALA A 293 -9.80 -3.32 -8.02
CA ALA A 293 -11.06 -2.60 -7.90
C ALA A 293 -10.84 -1.07 -7.93
N VAL A 294 -9.81 -0.57 -7.24
CA VAL A 294 -9.45 0.85 -7.24
C VAL A 294 -9.00 1.31 -8.63
N SER A 295 -8.18 0.53 -9.34
CA SER A 295 -7.75 0.89 -10.71
C SER A 295 -8.90 0.89 -11.70
N GLN A 296 -9.84 -0.05 -11.58
CA GLN A 296 -11.06 -0.06 -12.40
C GLN A 296 -11.93 1.17 -12.13
N GLU A 297 -12.06 1.60 -10.88
CA GLU A 297 -12.79 2.84 -10.56
C GLU A 297 -12.08 4.07 -11.11
N TRP A 298 -10.75 4.15 -11.05
CA TRP A 298 -10.01 5.23 -11.70
C TRP A 298 -10.26 5.30 -13.20
N GLN A 299 -10.30 4.16 -13.89
CA GLN A 299 -10.60 4.11 -15.33
C GLN A 299 -12.00 4.64 -15.64
N LYS A 300 -13.00 4.33 -14.79
CA LYS A 300 -14.37 4.83 -14.95
C LYS A 300 -14.47 6.34 -14.74
N LEU A 301 -13.72 6.87 -13.76
CA LEU A 301 -13.74 8.29 -13.40
C LEU A 301 -12.92 9.18 -14.31
N GLN A 302 -11.91 8.64 -15.02
CA GLN A 302 -11.07 9.45 -15.92
C GLN A 302 -11.90 10.20 -16.96
N GLY A 303 -11.44 11.43 -17.26
CA GLY A 303 -12.06 12.30 -18.25
C GLY A 303 -12.67 13.55 -17.63
N ALA A 304 -13.53 14.24 -18.40
CA ALA A 304 -14.17 15.45 -17.98
C ALA A 304 -15.65 15.23 -17.68
N TRP A 305 -16.10 15.79 -16.56
CA TRP A 305 -17.44 15.62 -16.01
C TRP A 305 -18.04 16.98 -15.66
N LYS A 306 -19.25 17.26 -16.16
CA LYS A 306 -19.95 18.54 -15.99
C LYS A 306 -21.14 18.39 -15.06
N HIS A 307 -21.23 19.24 -14.04
CA HIS A 307 -22.43 19.47 -13.24
C HIS A 307 -22.98 20.87 -13.50
N THR A 308 -24.27 20.99 -13.79
CA THR A 308 -24.94 22.28 -13.98
C THR A 308 -25.85 22.55 -12.79
N TYR A 309 -25.66 23.68 -12.15
CA TYR A 309 -26.47 24.15 -11.02
C TYR A 309 -27.82 24.74 -11.48
N PRO A 310 -28.84 24.79 -10.60
CA PRO A 310 -30.15 25.35 -10.95
C PRO A 310 -30.11 26.79 -11.49
N ASN A 311 -29.12 27.57 -11.09
CA ASN A 311 -28.94 28.98 -11.57
C ASN A 311 -28.25 29.08 -12.95
N GLY A 312 -27.96 27.94 -13.59
CA GLY A 312 -27.29 27.86 -14.88
C GLY A 312 -25.77 27.91 -14.84
N ASN A 313 -25.15 28.27 -13.72
CA ASN A 313 -23.71 28.10 -13.54
C ASN A 313 -23.34 26.62 -13.61
N TYR A 314 -22.09 26.32 -13.93
CA TYR A 314 -21.67 24.92 -14.01
C TYR A 314 -20.24 24.70 -13.50
N ARG A 315 -19.95 23.46 -13.18
CA ARG A 315 -18.67 23.01 -12.76
C ARG A 315 -18.18 21.89 -13.67
N ILE A 316 -16.89 21.91 -14.00
CA ILE A 316 -16.22 20.83 -14.71
C ILE A 316 -15.18 20.22 -13.78
N LYS A 317 -15.24 18.90 -13.59
CA LYS A 317 -14.20 18.10 -12.99
C LYS A 317 -13.43 17.38 -14.08
N ARG A 318 -12.11 17.62 -14.15
CA ARG A 318 -11.20 16.83 -15.00
C ARG A 318 -10.41 15.88 -14.13
N ILE A 319 -10.66 14.59 -14.31
CA ILE A 319 -10.09 13.54 -13.51
C ILE A 319 -8.98 12.83 -14.27
N SER A 320 -7.81 12.77 -13.68
CA SER A 320 -6.70 11.91 -14.08
C SER A 320 -6.23 11.12 -12.87
N PRO A 321 -5.44 10.06 -13.02
CA PRO A 321 -4.98 9.26 -11.87
C PRO A 321 -4.38 10.15 -10.77
N TYR A 322 -4.91 10.01 -9.55
CA TYR A 322 -4.51 10.74 -8.34
C TYR A 322 -4.66 12.26 -8.37
N ARG A 323 -5.39 12.82 -9.37
CA ARG A 323 -5.51 14.27 -9.54
C ARG A 323 -6.89 14.68 -10.04
N GLU A 324 -7.44 15.73 -9.43
CA GLU A 324 -8.63 16.45 -9.87
C GLU A 324 -8.26 17.88 -10.27
N VAL A 325 -8.80 18.36 -11.39
CA VAL A 325 -8.86 19.78 -11.71
C VAL A 325 -10.33 20.18 -11.69
N LEU A 326 -10.69 21.06 -10.76
CA LEU A 326 -12.04 21.56 -10.58
C LEU A 326 -12.13 22.97 -11.16
N GLU A 327 -13.01 23.19 -12.13
CA GLU A 327 -13.22 24.46 -12.80
C GLU A 327 -14.67 24.90 -12.62
N ASN A 328 -14.89 26.14 -12.17
CA ASN A 328 -16.22 26.74 -12.03
C ASN A 328 -16.44 27.77 -13.10
N TYR A 329 -17.65 27.81 -13.67
CA TYR A 329 -18.05 28.70 -14.78
C TYR A 329 -19.38 29.36 -14.46
N SER A 330 -19.54 30.60 -14.94
CA SER A 330 -20.85 31.23 -15.01
C SER A 330 -21.73 30.53 -16.06
N LYS A 331 -23.02 30.84 -16.05
CA LYS A 331 -23.98 30.41 -17.10
C LYS A 331 -23.54 30.80 -18.51
N ASP A 332 -22.83 31.92 -18.62
CA ASP A 332 -22.36 32.47 -19.90
C ASP A 332 -20.99 31.87 -20.32
N GLY A 333 -20.50 30.85 -19.63
CA GLY A 333 -19.25 30.17 -19.98
C GLY A 333 -17.97 30.85 -19.49
N ILE A 334 -18.08 31.89 -18.66
CA ILE A 334 -16.91 32.62 -18.14
C ILE A 334 -16.34 31.82 -16.95
N LYS A 335 -15.06 31.46 -17.04
CA LYS A 335 -14.36 30.75 -15.96
C LYS A 335 -14.21 31.66 -14.73
N GLN A 336 -14.79 31.24 -13.61
CA GLN A 336 -14.80 31.95 -12.34
C GLN A 336 -13.69 31.52 -11.39
N GLY A 337 -13.18 30.34 -11.55
CA GLY A 337 -12.11 29.79 -10.71
C GLY A 337 -11.69 28.37 -11.10
N SER A 338 -10.52 28.01 -10.64
CA SER A 338 -9.96 26.67 -10.85
C SER A 338 -9.17 26.24 -9.64
N ASN A 339 -9.27 24.98 -9.30
CA ASN A 339 -8.49 24.36 -8.24
C ASN A 339 -7.94 23.02 -8.70
N VAL A 340 -6.71 22.71 -8.30
CA VAL A 340 -6.05 21.44 -8.58
C VAL A 340 -5.82 20.74 -7.25
N SER A 341 -6.34 19.54 -7.11
CA SER A 341 -6.28 18.78 -5.87
C SER A 341 -5.78 17.38 -6.13
N PRO A 342 -4.86 16.87 -5.30
CA PRO A 342 -4.61 15.44 -5.22
C PRO A 342 -5.88 14.67 -4.83
N MET A 343 -6.02 13.49 -5.39
CA MET A 343 -7.18 12.64 -5.16
C MET A 343 -6.78 11.25 -4.65
N LYS A 344 -7.71 10.65 -3.89
CA LYS A 344 -7.68 9.24 -3.51
C LYS A 344 -9.05 8.61 -3.73
N ILE A 345 -9.06 7.36 -4.16
CA ILE A 345 -10.25 6.49 -4.16
C ILE A 345 -10.05 5.41 -3.10
N GLU A 346 -11.10 5.16 -2.32
CA GLU A 346 -11.15 4.07 -1.36
C GLU A 346 -12.44 3.27 -1.59
N ILE A 347 -12.33 1.94 -1.50
CA ILE A 347 -13.49 1.05 -1.54
C ILE A 347 -13.55 0.36 -0.18
N LYS A 348 -14.64 0.59 0.56
CA LYS A 348 -14.81 0.04 1.90
C LYS A 348 -16.25 -0.42 2.09
N ASN A 349 -16.42 -1.69 2.48
CA ASN A 349 -17.72 -2.30 2.70
C ASN A 349 -18.68 -2.12 1.51
N GLY A 350 -18.19 -2.26 0.28
CA GLY A 350 -18.95 -2.07 -0.95
C GLY A 350 -19.25 -0.62 -1.32
N LEU A 351 -18.97 0.34 -0.44
CA LEU A 351 -19.08 1.76 -0.72
C LEU A 351 -17.81 2.29 -1.37
N LYS A 352 -17.98 3.24 -2.29
CA LYS A 352 -16.90 3.90 -3.01
C LYS A 352 -16.78 5.33 -2.50
N PHE A 353 -15.61 5.65 -2.00
CA PHE A 353 -15.28 6.97 -1.51
C PHE A 353 -14.29 7.65 -2.43
N PHE A 354 -14.53 8.92 -2.64
CA PHE A 354 -13.67 9.84 -3.35
C PHE A 354 -13.18 10.90 -2.37
N TYR A 355 -11.89 11.14 -2.35
CA TYR A 355 -11.26 12.15 -1.51
C TYR A 355 -10.55 13.16 -2.39
N SER A 356 -10.85 14.43 -2.20
CA SER A 356 -10.13 15.55 -2.79
C SER A 356 -9.40 16.31 -1.68
N ILE A 357 -8.07 16.46 -1.80
CA ILE A 357 -7.21 16.93 -0.73
C ILE A 357 -6.82 18.36 -0.97
N HIS A 358 -7.29 19.25 -0.10
CA HIS A 358 -7.07 20.69 -0.18
C HIS A 358 -6.15 21.18 0.95
N PRO A 359 -5.50 22.36 0.81
CA PRO A 359 -4.72 22.95 1.90
C PRO A 359 -5.50 23.07 3.21
N ASN A 360 -6.79 23.41 3.12
CA ASN A 360 -7.65 23.65 4.28
C ASN A 360 -8.36 22.39 4.82
N GLY A 361 -8.24 21.24 4.16
CA GLY A 361 -8.91 20.01 4.58
C GLY A 361 -9.08 19.01 3.46
N THR A 362 -9.92 18.01 3.70
CA THR A 362 -10.20 16.95 2.74
C THR A 362 -11.69 16.85 2.50
N TRP A 363 -12.13 17.03 1.25
CA TRP A 363 -13.46 16.67 0.83
C TRP A 363 -13.56 15.17 0.73
N ARG A 364 -14.59 14.61 1.33
CA ARG A 364 -14.92 13.19 1.23
C ARG A 364 -16.33 13.03 0.72
N SER A 365 -16.47 12.32 -0.38
CA SER A 365 -17.77 12.02 -0.98
C SER A 365 -17.95 10.51 -1.09
N ILE A 366 -19.18 10.05 -0.95
CA ILE A 366 -19.59 8.75 -1.48
C ILE A 366 -20.01 8.98 -2.93
N TYR A 367 -19.62 8.09 -3.83
CA TYR A 367 -20.00 8.20 -5.22
C TYR A 367 -20.39 6.86 -5.83
N HIS A 368 -21.14 6.94 -6.93
CA HIS A 368 -21.35 5.83 -7.84
C HIS A 368 -21.48 6.34 -9.28
N ILE A 369 -21.20 5.46 -10.23
CA ILE A 369 -21.41 5.72 -11.65
C ILE A 369 -22.56 4.80 -12.10
N LYS A 370 -23.61 5.40 -12.63
CA LYS A 370 -24.78 4.71 -13.15
C LYS A 370 -25.27 5.41 -14.42
N ASP A 371 -25.58 4.65 -15.45
CA ASP A 371 -26.12 5.14 -16.73
C ASP A 371 -25.26 6.27 -17.34
N GLY A 372 -23.92 6.15 -17.27
CA GLY A 372 -22.99 7.15 -17.79
C GLY A 372 -22.91 8.44 -16.98
N LYS A 373 -23.58 8.53 -15.84
CA LYS A 373 -23.54 9.69 -14.94
C LYS A 373 -22.78 9.37 -13.64
N TRP A 374 -22.09 10.35 -13.12
CA TRP A 374 -21.42 10.30 -11.82
C TRP A 374 -22.30 10.98 -10.77
N TYR A 375 -22.77 10.19 -9.80
CA TYR A 375 -23.51 10.65 -8.63
C TYR A 375 -22.55 10.80 -7.47
N GLU A 376 -22.46 11.99 -6.89
CA GLU A 376 -21.57 12.31 -5.79
C GLU A 376 -22.36 12.88 -4.62
N GLN A 377 -22.31 12.22 -3.46
CA GLN A 377 -22.89 12.72 -2.22
C GLN A 377 -21.76 13.21 -1.31
N LEU A 378 -21.75 14.50 -1.03
CA LEU A 378 -20.78 15.11 -0.14
C LEU A 378 -20.93 14.55 1.29
N ARG A 379 -19.82 14.12 1.88
CA ARG A 379 -19.71 13.71 3.28
C ARG A 379 -18.94 14.71 4.12
N GLY A 380 -18.71 15.89 3.55
CA GLY A 380 -18.15 17.04 4.21
C GLY A 380 -16.72 17.34 3.82
N ILE A 381 -16.38 18.57 4.01
CA ILE A 381 -15.02 19.04 4.14
C ILE A 381 -14.60 18.77 5.58
N PHE A 382 -13.34 18.49 5.82
CA PHE A 382 -12.83 18.12 7.16
C PHE A 382 -13.46 16.86 7.78
N GLY A 383 -14.08 16.02 6.96
CA GLY A 383 -14.60 14.70 7.40
C GLY A 383 -16.07 14.67 7.83
N GLU A 384 -16.73 15.82 7.94
CA GLU A 384 -18.13 15.91 8.33
C GLU A 384 -18.95 16.76 7.35
N THR A 385 -20.22 16.45 7.23
CA THR A 385 -21.16 17.18 6.38
C THR A 385 -22.57 17.13 6.94
N ASN A 386 -23.32 18.19 6.67
CA ASN A 386 -24.76 18.29 6.86
C ASN A 386 -25.56 17.89 5.61
N ALA A 387 -24.90 17.39 4.56
CA ALA A 387 -25.58 16.97 3.34
C ALA A 387 -26.57 15.85 3.64
N LYS A 388 -27.79 15.96 3.11
CA LYS A 388 -28.83 14.95 3.24
C LYS A 388 -28.50 13.73 2.34
N PRO A 389 -29.03 12.53 2.66
CA PRO A 389 -28.78 11.33 1.87
C PRO A 389 -29.12 11.48 0.37
N ASP A 390 -30.09 12.32 0.03
CA ASP A 390 -30.59 12.52 -1.33
C ASP A 390 -29.91 13.67 -2.07
N ASP A 391 -29.01 14.42 -1.40
CA ASP A 391 -28.31 15.55 -1.99
C ASP A 391 -27.11 15.07 -2.84
N PHE A 392 -27.38 14.49 -4.00
CA PHE A 392 -26.34 14.12 -4.95
C PHE A 392 -26.06 15.25 -5.95
N LEU A 393 -24.79 15.55 -6.14
CA LEU A 393 -24.34 16.28 -7.34
C LEU A 393 -24.24 15.27 -8.48
N ILE A 394 -24.98 15.54 -9.56
CA ILE A 394 -24.98 14.66 -10.74
C ILE A 394 -24.10 15.28 -11.80
N TYR A 395 -23.09 14.54 -12.23
CA TYR A 395 -22.20 14.96 -13.30
C TYR A 395 -22.45 14.11 -14.54
N GLU A 396 -22.43 14.76 -15.69
CA GLU A 396 -22.50 14.12 -17.00
C GLU A 396 -21.12 14.14 -17.64
N LYS A 397 -20.73 13.06 -18.29
CA LYS A 397 -19.46 12.97 -19.00
C LYS A 397 -19.52 13.85 -20.25
N ILE A 398 -18.45 14.63 -20.52
CA ILE A 398 -18.40 15.59 -21.62
C ILE A 398 -17.25 15.35 -22.60
N ASP A 399 -16.49 14.25 -22.41
CA ASP A 399 -15.43 13.78 -23.31
C ASP A 399 -15.47 12.26 -23.49
#